data_4cf4aa26cbfb43e1cabdc6169d8954d3
#
_entry.id   4cf4aa26cbfb43e1cabdc6169d8954d3
#
_cell.length_a   1.000
_cell.length_b   1.000
_cell.length_c   1.000
_cell.angle_alpha   90.00
_cell.angle_beta   90.00
_cell.angle_gamma   90.00
#
_symmetry.space_group_name_H-M   'P 1'
#
loop_
_entity.id
_entity.type
_entity.pdbx_description
1 polymer ?
#
loop_
_entity_poly.entity_id
_entity_poly.type
_entity_poly.pdbx_seq_one_letter_code
_entity_poly.pdbx_strand_id
1 'polypeptide(L)'
;MSENSKVKFTTNKGVFVAEIFEDKAPNTAKNFLDLVNKGFYDGIIFHRVIDGFMIQGGDPTGTGMGDPGYKIKDEFGEGLKHDDEGVLSMANAGPNTGGSQFFITLAPTPWLDGHHAIFG
;
A
#
# COMPACT_ATOMS: atom_id res chain seq x y z
N MET A 1 3.93 -8.09 23.46
CA MET A 1 3.76 -7.07 22.42
C MET A 1 4.59 -7.46 21.22
N SER A 2 3.96 -7.62 20.09
CA SER A 2 4.67 -8.01 18.87
C SER A 2 5.16 -6.78 18.13
N GLU A 3 6.32 -6.89 17.52
CA GLU A 3 6.82 -5.86 16.63
C GLU A 3 6.10 -5.94 15.29
N ASN A 4 5.93 -4.80 14.64
CA ASN A 4 5.40 -4.77 13.29
C ASN A 4 6.37 -5.45 12.31
N SER A 5 5.84 -6.16 11.37
CA SER A 5 6.61 -6.83 10.32
C SER A 5 7.26 -5.79 9.40
N LYS A 6 8.35 -6.18 8.78
CA LYS A 6 9.03 -5.39 7.77
C LYS A 6 9.03 -6.15 6.45
N VAL A 7 8.81 -5.44 5.35
CA VAL A 7 8.81 -5.99 4.00
C VAL A 7 9.91 -5.32 3.20
N LYS A 8 10.75 -6.13 2.58
CA LYS A 8 11.83 -5.65 1.73
C LYS A 8 11.34 -5.60 0.27
N PHE A 9 11.45 -4.44 -0.33
CA PHE A 9 11.12 -4.24 -1.74
C PHE A 9 12.40 -4.24 -2.56
N THR A 10 12.59 -5.27 -3.37
CA THR A 10 13.74 -5.38 -4.26
C THR A 10 13.28 -5.04 -5.66
N THR A 11 13.75 -3.91 -6.20
CA THR A 11 13.36 -3.42 -7.52
C THR A 11 14.58 -3.27 -8.41
N ASN A 12 14.37 -3.08 -9.70
CA ASN A 12 15.45 -2.82 -10.64
C ASN A 12 16.09 -1.44 -10.46
N LYS A 13 15.55 -0.60 -9.58
CA LYS A 13 16.07 0.74 -9.27
C LYS A 13 16.66 0.84 -7.87
N GLY A 14 16.61 -0.23 -7.10
CA GLY A 14 17.16 -0.27 -5.75
C GLY A 14 16.30 -1.05 -4.78
N VAL A 15 16.71 -1.05 -3.53
CA VAL A 15 16.06 -1.80 -2.45
C VAL A 15 15.66 -0.84 -1.35
N PHE A 16 14.45 -1.02 -0.82
CA PHE A 16 13.99 -0.31 0.37
C PHE A 16 13.19 -1.24 1.26
N VAL A 17 12.99 -0.83 2.50
CA VAL A 17 12.26 -1.61 3.51
C VAL A 17 11.11 -0.78 4.05
N ALA A 18 9.94 -1.39 4.17
CA ALA A 18 8.76 -0.76 4.76
C ALA A 18 8.38 -1.48 6.06
N GLU A 19 8.00 -0.71 7.06
CA GLU A 19 7.37 -1.23 8.25
C GLU A 19 5.87 -1.33 8.01
N ILE A 20 5.27 -2.48 8.33
CA ILE A 20 3.85 -2.72 8.11
C ILE A 20 3.11 -2.58 9.43
N PHE A 21 2.14 -1.69 9.49
CA PHE A 21 1.44 -1.32 10.74
C PHE A 21 0.36 -2.32 11.12
N GLU A 22 0.77 -3.51 11.55
CA GLU A 22 -0.17 -4.55 11.98
C GLU A 22 -0.94 -4.16 13.23
N ASP A 23 -0.40 -3.26 14.03
CA ASP A 23 -1.03 -2.76 15.25
C ASP A 23 -2.14 -1.73 14.96
N LYS A 24 -1.93 -0.87 13.97
CA LYS A 24 -2.85 0.24 13.65
C LYS A 24 -3.86 -0.09 12.56
N ALA A 25 -3.49 -0.95 11.62
CA ALA A 25 -4.32 -1.34 10.50
C ALA A 25 -4.24 -2.86 10.29
N PRO A 26 -4.72 -3.66 11.27
CA PRO A 26 -4.48 -5.11 11.27
C PRO A 26 -5.03 -5.85 10.06
N ASN A 27 -6.21 -5.47 9.58
CA ASN A 27 -6.84 -6.17 8.44
C ASN A 27 -6.16 -5.83 7.13
N THR A 28 -5.85 -4.57 6.91
CA THR A 28 -5.15 -4.11 5.70
C THR A 28 -3.73 -4.66 5.68
N ALA A 29 -3.04 -4.61 6.82
CA ALA A 29 -1.69 -5.16 6.96
C ALA A 29 -1.67 -6.66 6.69
N LYS A 30 -2.63 -7.41 7.24
CA LYS A 30 -2.72 -8.86 7.01
C LYS A 30 -2.94 -9.18 5.54
N ASN A 31 -3.83 -8.46 4.88
CA ASN A 31 -4.07 -8.63 3.45
C ASN A 31 -2.78 -8.45 2.64
N PHE A 32 -2.05 -7.36 2.91
CA PHE A 32 -0.80 -7.09 2.21
C PHE A 32 0.25 -8.18 2.48
N LEU A 33 0.44 -8.54 3.74
CA LEU A 33 1.43 -9.56 4.11
C LEU A 33 1.08 -10.94 3.55
N ASP A 34 -0.20 -11.31 3.50
CA ASP A 34 -0.64 -12.57 2.88
C ASP A 34 -0.30 -12.59 1.39
N LEU A 35 -0.50 -11.49 0.69
CA LEU A 35 -0.15 -11.37 -0.72
C LEU A 35 1.36 -11.42 -0.94
N VAL A 36 2.14 -10.77 -0.07
CA VAL A 36 3.60 -10.84 -0.11
C VAL A 36 4.08 -12.30 0.05
N ASN A 37 3.53 -13.00 1.03
CA ASN A 37 3.94 -14.38 1.34
C ASN A 37 3.55 -15.37 0.25
N LYS A 38 2.54 -15.07 -0.54
CA LYS A 38 2.16 -15.89 -1.70
C LYS A 38 3.01 -15.63 -2.93
N GLY A 39 3.88 -14.62 -2.91
CA GLY A 39 4.62 -14.19 -4.08
C GLY A 39 3.77 -13.41 -5.08
N PHE A 40 2.61 -12.91 -4.66
CA PHE A 40 1.67 -12.21 -5.53
C PHE A 40 2.30 -11.00 -6.21
N TYR A 41 3.10 -10.25 -5.46
CA TYR A 41 3.71 -9.01 -5.95
C TYR A 41 4.96 -9.22 -6.80
N ASP A 42 5.51 -10.43 -6.84
CA ASP A 42 6.73 -10.69 -7.61
C ASP A 42 6.51 -10.44 -9.10
N GLY A 43 7.38 -9.65 -9.71
CA GLY A 43 7.27 -9.31 -11.12
C GLY A 43 6.29 -8.20 -11.46
N ILE A 44 5.57 -7.66 -10.47
CA ILE A 44 4.61 -6.57 -10.70
C ILE A 44 5.36 -5.23 -10.76
N ILE A 45 4.94 -4.38 -11.70
CA ILE A 45 5.57 -3.07 -11.91
C ILE A 45 4.89 -1.98 -11.08
N PHE A 46 5.59 -0.86 -10.90
CA PHE A 46 4.98 0.40 -10.49
C PHE A 46 4.42 1.04 -11.76
N HIS A 47 3.14 0.83 -12.03
CA HIS A 47 2.50 1.24 -13.29
C HIS A 47 2.15 2.73 -13.35
N ARG A 48 2.22 3.43 -12.22
CA ARG A 48 1.90 4.85 -12.14
C ARG A 48 2.93 5.55 -11.24
N VAL A 49 3.67 6.48 -11.82
CA VAL A 49 4.68 7.25 -11.10
C VAL A 49 4.43 8.72 -11.38
N ILE A 50 4.11 9.48 -10.33
CA ILE A 50 3.88 10.93 -10.44
C ILE A 50 4.88 11.64 -9.54
N ASP A 51 5.81 12.35 -10.15
CA ASP A 51 6.86 13.08 -9.45
C ASP A 51 6.24 14.07 -8.45
N GLY A 52 6.79 14.11 -7.24
CA GLY A 52 6.31 14.99 -6.18
C GLY A 52 4.98 14.60 -5.55
N PHE A 53 4.42 13.44 -5.94
CA PHE A 53 3.14 12.97 -5.41
C PHE A 53 3.26 11.55 -4.85
N MET A 54 3.34 10.53 -5.71
CA MET A 54 3.39 9.13 -5.26
C MET A 54 3.85 8.20 -6.37
N ILE A 55 4.22 6.97 -5.99
CA ILE A 55 4.37 5.85 -6.91
C ILE A 55 3.34 4.78 -6.54
N GLN A 56 2.69 4.18 -7.53
CA GLN A 56 1.62 3.21 -7.34
C GLN A 56 1.93 1.91 -8.05
N GLY A 57 1.72 0.80 -7.36
CA GLY A 57 1.94 -0.53 -7.90
C GLY A 57 0.98 -1.55 -7.31
N GLY A 58 1.29 -2.84 -7.48
CA GLY A 58 0.50 -3.92 -6.91
C GLY A 58 -0.64 -4.42 -7.77
N ASP A 59 -0.77 -3.90 -9.00
CA ASP A 59 -1.74 -4.41 -9.96
C ASP A 59 -1.12 -5.55 -10.78
N PRO A 60 -1.66 -6.78 -10.70
CA PRO A 60 -1.08 -7.91 -11.42
C PRO A 60 -1.13 -7.74 -12.95
N THR A 61 -2.00 -6.90 -13.47
CA THR A 61 -2.09 -6.61 -14.90
C THR A 61 -1.23 -5.44 -15.34
N GLY A 62 -0.77 -4.62 -14.41
CA GLY A 62 0.04 -3.43 -14.70
C GLY A 62 -0.72 -2.30 -15.39
N THR A 63 -2.05 -2.34 -15.42
CA THR A 63 -2.88 -1.36 -16.12
C THR A 63 -3.60 -0.38 -15.21
N GLY A 64 -3.63 -0.64 -13.92
CA GLY A 64 -4.43 0.10 -12.94
C GLY A 64 -5.83 -0.47 -12.74
N MET A 65 -6.22 -1.47 -13.53
CA MET A 65 -7.56 -2.05 -13.52
C MET A 65 -7.62 -3.43 -12.87
N GLY A 66 -6.48 -4.03 -12.57
CA GLY A 66 -6.43 -5.38 -12.00
C GLY A 66 -6.63 -5.38 -10.49
N ASP A 67 -6.93 -6.56 -9.94
CA ASP A 67 -7.11 -6.76 -8.52
C ASP A 67 -6.75 -8.21 -8.14
N PRO A 68 -6.74 -8.56 -6.85
CA PRO A 68 -6.41 -9.92 -6.42
C PRO A 68 -7.60 -10.90 -6.48
N GLY A 69 -8.75 -10.45 -7.00
CA GLY A 69 -9.97 -11.26 -7.08
C GLY A 69 -10.95 -10.99 -5.94
N TYR A 70 -10.68 -9.99 -5.10
CA TYR A 70 -11.55 -9.61 -3.98
C TYR A 70 -11.30 -8.15 -3.62
N LYS A 71 -12.15 -7.62 -2.73
CA LYS A 71 -12.01 -6.27 -2.17
C LYS A 71 -12.00 -6.34 -0.65
N ILE A 72 -11.32 -5.38 -0.02
CA ILE A 72 -11.30 -5.24 1.44
C ILE A 72 -11.93 -3.91 1.85
N LYS A 73 -12.44 -3.88 3.08
CA LYS A 73 -13.02 -2.66 3.65
C LYS A 73 -11.93 -1.67 3.99
N ASP A 74 -12.28 -0.39 3.93
CA ASP A 74 -11.41 0.68 4.39
C ASP A 74 -11.14 0.51 5.89
N GLU A 75 -9.91 0.84 6.29
CA GLU A 75 -9.48 0.73 7.68
C GLU A 75 -8.61 1.94 7.98
N PHE A 76 -9.17 2.93 8.65
CA PHE A 76 -8.45 4.16 8.97
C PHE A 76 -7.97 4.08 10.41
N GLY A 77 -6.71 3.72 10.58
CA GLY A 77 -6.09 3.59 11.91
C GLY A 77 -5.96 4.94 12.59
N GLU A 78 -6.12 4.95 13.91
CA GLU A 78 -6.01 6.15 14.71
C GLU A 78 -4.60 6.75 14.58
N GLY A 79 -4.54 8.05 14.31
CA GLY A 79 -3.28 8.78 14.17
C GLY A 79 -2.53 8.56 12.87
N LEU A 80 -3.04 7.74 11.96
CA LEU A 80 -2.40 7.51 10.66
C LEU A 80 -2.82 8.60 9.68
N LYS A 81 -1.83 9.34 9.17
CA LYS A 81 -2.05 10.46 8.24
C LYS A 81 -1.03 10.43 7.12
N HIS A 82 -1.46 10.94 5.95
CA HIS A 82 -0.57 11.12 4.80
C HIS A 82 0.20 12.45 4.97
N ASP A 83 1.01 12.54 6.00
CA ASP A 83 1.65 13.80 6.43
C ASP A 83 3.14 13.89 6.07
N ASP A 84 3.66 12.91 5.35
CA ASP A 84 5.07 12.86 4.97
C ASP A 84 5.26 12.03 3.70
N GLU A 85 6.48 12.04 3.18
CA GLU A 85 6.89 11.10 2.15
C GLU A 85 7.11 9.71 2.77
N GLY A 86 7.05 8.67 1.94
CA GLY A 86 7.30 7.30 2.37
C GLY A 86 6.14 6.62 3.08
N VAL A 87 4.93 7.18 3.01
CA VAL A 87 3.73 6.56 3.59
C VAL A 87 3.18 5.51 2.62
N LEU A 88 2.96 4.31 3.12
CA LEU A 88 2.41 3.19 2.36
C LEU A 88 0.91 3.10 2.61
N SER A 89 0.12 3.25 1.56
CA SER A 89 -1.33 3.39 1.65
C SER A 89 -2.02 2.62 0.52
N MET A 90 -3.27 2.23 0.75
CA MET A 90 -4.03 1.44 -0.23
C MET A 90 -4.65 2.32 -1.30
N ALA A 91 -4.38 1.99 -2.56
CA ALA A 91 -5.12 2.56 -3.67
C ALA A 91 -6.53 1.95 -3.72
N ASN A 92 -7.49 2.72 -4.18
CA ASN A 92 -8.88 2.25 -4.31
C ASN A 92 -9.63 3.02 -5.39
N ALA A 93 -10.82 2.53 -5.72
CA ALA A 93 -11.73 3.15 -6.68
C ALA A 93 -12.98 3.70 -5.98
N GLY A 94 -12.86 4.10 -4.72
CA GLY A 94 -13.93 4.59 -3.88
C GLY A 94 -13.99 3.81 -2.56
N PRO A 95 -14.99 4.07 -1.72
CA PRO A 95 -15.10 3.41 -0.41
C PRO A 95 -15.13 1.89 -0.51
N ASN A 96 -14.34 1.24 0.33
CA ASN A 96 -14.34 -0.22 0.50
C ASN A 96 -14.01 -1.00 -0.79
N THR A 97 -13.09 -0.47 -1.62
CA THR A 97 -12.68 -1.11 -2.87
C THR A 97 -11.19 -1.42 -2.94
N GLY A 98 -10.50 -1.38 -1.82
CA GLY A 98 -9.08 -1.77 -1.76
C GLY A 98 -8.89 -3.24 -2.10
N GLY A 99 -7.73 -3.60 -2.62
CA GLY A 99 -7.40 -4.98 -2.96
C GLY A 99 -5.90 -5.22 -2.83
N SER A 100 -5.17 -5.16 -3.93
CA SER A 100 -3.72 -5.36 -3.94
C SER A 100 -2.94 -4.11 -4.29
N GLN A 101 -3.54 -3.14 -4.97
CA GLN A 101 -2.84 -1.93 -5.38
C GLN A 101 -2.56 -1.03 -4.19
N PHE A 102 -1.37 -0.51 -4.14
CA PHE A 102 -0.92 0.40 -3.09
C PHE A 102 -0.12 1.54 -3.71
N PHE A 103 0.07 2.59 -2.94
CA PHE A 103 0.97 3.67 -3.35
C PHE A 103 1.88 4.06 -2.18
N ILE A 104 3.03 4.63 -2.54
CA ILE A 104 4.00 5.17 -1.59
C ILE A 104 4.13 6.66 -1.89
N THR A 105 3.89 7.48 -0.89
CA THR A 105 3.92 8.94 -1.06
C THR A 105 5.34 9.44 -1.25
N LEU A 106 5.49 10.45 -2.08
CA LEU A 106 6.77 11.17 -2.30
C LEU A 106 6.76 12.55 -1.65
N ALA A 107 5.63 12.95 -1.08
CA ALA A 107 5.42 14.22 -0.40
C ALA A 107 4.19 14.09 0.49
N PRO A 108 3.93 15.03 1.41
CA PRO A 108 2.67 15.04 2.15
C PRO A 108 1.47 15.14 1.22
N THR A 109 0.45 14.30 1.48
CA THR A 109 -0.80 14.25 0.70
C THR A 109 -2.00 14.26 1.63
N PRO A 110 -2.18 15.31 2.44
CA PRO A 110 -3.18 15.31 3.51
C PRO A 110 -4.63 15.19 3.01
N TRP A 111 -4.91 15.54 1.76
CA TRP A 111 -6.25 15.38 1.19
C TRP A 111 -6.66 13.91 1.01
N LEU A 112 -5.73 12.97 1.16
CA LEU A 112 -6.01 11.53 1.07
C LEU A 112 -6.45 10.94 2.41
N ASP A 113 -6.29 11.67 3.50
CA ASP A 113 -6.70 11.21 4.83
C ASP A 113 -8.19 10.90 4.86
N GLY A 114 -8.56 9.77 5.45
CA GLY A 114 -9.94 9.33 5.51
C GLY A 114 -10.50 8.75 4.21
N HIS A 115 -9.70 8.66 3.16
CA HIS A 115 -10.10 8.11 1.85
C HIS A 115 -9.26 6.91 1.45
N HIS A 116 -8.04 6.80 1.95
CA HIS A 116 -7.12 5.71 1.66
C HIS A 116 -6.55 5.15 2.97
N ALA A 117 -6.52 3.83 3.08
CA ALA A 117 -6.09 3.15 4.30
C ALA A 117 -4.56 3.04 4.35
N ILE A 118 -3.95 3.72 5.30
CA ILE A 118 -2.51 3.65 5.54
C ILE A 118 -2.20 2.36 6.29
N PHE A 119 -1.16 1.65 5.86
CA PHE A 119 -0.75 0.40 6.51
C PHE A 119 0.77 0.24 6.67
N GLY A 120 1.55 1.24 6.34
CA GLY A 120 3.00 1.18 6.47
C GLY A 120 3.71 2.50 6.20
#